data_2cffce400c263dfbe27b7f5619cde73b
#
_entry.id   2cffce400c263dfbe27b7f5619cde73b
#
_cell.length_a   1.000
_cell.length_b   1.000
_cell.length_c   1.000
_cell.angle_alpha   90.00
_cell.angle_beta   90.00
_cell.angle_gamma   90.00
#
_symmetry.space_group_name_H-M   'P 1'
#
loop_
_entity.id
_entity.type
_entity.pdbx_description
1 polymer ?
#
loop_
_entity_poly.entity_id
_entity_poly.type
_entity_poly.pdbx_seq_one_letter_code
_entity_poly.pdbx_strand_id
1 'polypeptide(L)'
;MRPLLVTKTEDESIDWAHTALRYAIYAVGLVCISTGTVLQTASGLGVASLTCFATFASRACGTSLGFMIATTYAIYIGCQALILRRKFQARILLEMVFAFSMGYLVDFIASLIAVNPQGFVAQVVCMLCALVVTAFGASLMVDMEIVPNAPDGLVQVASDALGTSFGNVKVVFDVSHVVASIVGSLMIFGDISGFGLTTIVSALFLGRIINVIMGTVGQRAQAAVWAA
;
A
#
# COMPACT_ATOMS: atom_id res chain seq x y z
N MET A 1 11.98 14.95 -3.04
CA MET A 1 11.65 13.86 -4.00
C MET A 1 12.81 13.69 -4.97
N ARG A 2 13.33 12.47 -5.09
CA ARG A 2 14.41 12.17 -6.06
C ARG A 2 13.87 12.15 -7.50
N PRO A 3 14.69 12.41 -8.52
CA PRO A 3 14.28 12.35 -9.92
C PRO A 3 13.81 10.94 -10.29
N LEU A 4 12.94 10.81 -11.29
CA LEU A 4 12.46 9.51 -11.78
C LEU A 4 13.57 8.68 -12.44
N LEU A 5 14.55 9.36 -13.02
CA LEU A 5 15.71 8.73 -13.70
C LEU A 5 16.96 8.94 -12.84
N VAL A 6 17.83 7.92 -12.80
CA VAL A 6 19.15 8.02 -12.19
C VAL A 6 20.10 8.64 -13.20
N THR A 7 20.81 9.70 -12.83
CA THR A 7 21.82 10.34 -13.69
C THR A 7 23.22 10.09 -13.12
N LYS A 8 24.21 9.96 -14.00
CA LYS A 8 25.62 9.90 -13.60
C LYS A 8 26.09 11.26 -13.09
N THR A 9 26.87 11.27 -12.02
CA THR A 9 27.30 12.48 -11.31
C THR A 9 28.22 13.42 -12.12
N GLU A 10 28.85 12.95 -13.20
CA GLU A 10 29.83 13.72 -13.97
C GLU A 10 29.37 14.19 -15.37
N ASP A 11 28.23 13.69 -15.90
CA ASP A 11 27.90 13.91 -17.31
C ASP A 11 26.40 14.16 -17.60
N GLU A 12 25.56 14.41 -16.59
CA GLU A 12 24.09 14.52 -16.70
C GLU A 12 23.43 13.40 -17.57
N SER A 13 24.19 12.40 -18.00
CA SER A 13 23.68 11.28 -18.80
C SER A 13 22.87 10.33 -17.92
N ILE A 14 21.77 9.82 -18.47
CA ILE A 14 20.91 8.87 -17.75
C ILE A 14 21.64 7.55 -17.60
N ASP A 15 21.76 7.06 -16.36
CA ASP A 15 22.20 5.70 -16.11
C ASP A 15 21.02 4.72 -16.21
N TRP A 16 20.90 4.11 -17.37
CA TRP A 16 19.81 3.20 -17.65
C TRP A 16 19.85 1.92 -16.82
N ALA A 17 21.05 1.44 -16.45
CA ALA A 17 21.19 0.22 -15.63
C ALA A 17 20.67 0.44 -14.22
N HIS A 18 21.09 1.52 -13.56
CA HIS A 18 20.61 1.88 -12.24
C HIS A 18 19.14 2.30 -12.23
N THR A 19 18.68 2.97 -13.28
CA THR A 19 17.26 3.29 -13.46
C THR A 19 16.42 2.00 -13.57
N ALA A 20 16.83 1.05 -14.41
CA ALA A 20 16.13 -0.22 -14.55
C ALA A 20 16.12 -1.04 -13.24
N LEU A 21 17.26 -1.07 -12.53
CA LEU A 21 17.35 -1.72 -11.20
C LEU A 21 16.38 -1.10 -10.19
N ARG A 22 16.30 0.23 -10.17
CA ARG A 22 15.36 0.96 -9.31
C ARG A 22 13.90 0.58 -9.55
N TYR A 23 13.49 0.53 -10.83
CA TYR A 23 12.13 0.11 -11.19
C TYR A 23 11.89 -1.39 -10.92
N ALA A 24 12.90 -2.24 -11.09
CA ALA A 24 12.81 -3.65 -10.76
C ALA A 24 12.61 -3.88 -9.25
N ILE A 25 13.36 -3.19 -8.39
CA ILE A 25 13.20 -3.25 -6.93
C ILE A 25 11.80 -2.75 -6.53
N TYR A 26 11.32 -1.67 -7.14
CA TYR A 26 9.97 -1.16 -6.92
C TYR A 26 8.89 -2.18 -7.31
N ALA A 27 9.05 -2.86 -8.45
CA ALA A 27 8.13 -3.91 -8.90
C ALA A 27 8.12 -5.12 -7.95
N VAL A 28 9.28 -5.54 -7.43
CA VAL A 28 9.37 -6.57 -6.39
C VAL A 28 8.62 -6.12 -5.13
N GLY A 29 8.80 -4.87 -4.71
CA GLY A 29 8.06 -4.30 -3.58
C GLY A 29 6.54 -4.38 -3.78
N LEU A 30 6.07 -4.06 -4.98
CA LEU A 30 4.65 -4.12 -5.35
C LEU A 30 4.11 -5.56 -5.27
N VAL A 31 4.84 -6.54 -5.80
CA VAL A 31 4.46 -7.96 -5.71
C VAL A 31 4.41 -8.42 -4.24
N CYS A 32 5.37 -8.01 -3.42
CA CYS A 32 5.39 -8.35 -2.00
C CYS A 32 4.17 -7.75 -1.25
N ILE A 33 3.84 -6.48 -1.48
CA ILE A 33 2.66 -5.86 -0.85
C ILE A 33 1.38 -6.57 -1.28
N SER A 34 1.24 -6.87 -2.58
CA SER A 34 0.07 -7.57 -3.11
C SER A 34 -0.06 -8.97 -2.50
N THR A 35 1.06 -9.72 -2.39
CA THR A 35 1.10 -11.04 -1.74
C THR A 35 0.72 -10.93 -0.25
N GLY A 36 1.28 -9.96 0.45
CA GLY A 36 0.94 -9.70 1.84
C GLY A 36 -0.55 -9.40 2.04
N THR A 37 -1.16 -8.61 1.15
CA THR A 37 -2.60 -8.31 1.18
C THR A 37 -3.44 -9.57 0.99
N VAL A 38 -3.09 -10.43 0.06
CA VAL A 38 -3.77 -11.73 -0.16
C VAL A 38 -3.66 -12.62 1.08
N LEU A 39 -2.45 -12.75 1.66
CA LEU A 39 -2.24 -13.55 2.87
C LEU A 39 -2.98 -12.98 4.10
N GLN A 40 -3.06 -11.65 4.25
CA GLN A 40 -3.86 -11.02 5.30
C GLN A 40 -5.35 -11.42 5.17
N THR A 41 -5.88 -11.32 3.95
CA THR A 41 -7.27 -11.71 3.68
C THR A 41 -7.48 -13.21 3.94
N ALA A 42 -6.56 -14.06 3.49
CA ALA A 42 -6.61 -15.51 3.68
C ALA A 42 -6.49 -15.93 5.16
N SER A 43 -5.83 -15.14 6.01
CA SER A 43 -5.72 -15.43 7.44
C SER A 43 -7.06 -15.46 8.17
N GLY A 44 -8.08 -14.76 7.64
CA GLY A 44 -9.40 -14.64 8.27
C GLY A 44 -9.42 -13.79 9.54
N LEU A 45 -8.28 -13.18 9.94
CA LEU A 45 -8.16 -12.35 11.15
C LEU A 45 -8.28 -10.84 10.85
N GLY A 46 -8.82 -10.49 9.68
CA GLY A 46 -8.93 -9.12 9.20
C GLY A 46 -7.77 -8.71 8.29
N VAL A 47 -7.78 -7.46 7.84
CA VAL A 47 -6.79 -6.88 6.92
C VAL A 47 -6.23 -5.57 7.47
N ALA A 48 -5.20 -5.00 6.83
CA ALA A 48 -4.68 -3.69 7.22
C ALA A 48 -5.76 -2.60 7.09
N SER A 49 -5.66 -1.54 7.91
CA SER A 49 -6.67 -0.45 8.00
C SER A 49 -7.05 0.12 6.64
N LEU A 50 -6.07 0.35 5.77
CA LEU A 50 -6.29 0.90 4.42
C LEU A 50 -7.09 -0.03 3.50
N THR A 51 -7.00 -1.34 3.69
CA THR A 51 -7.71 -2.33 2.88
C THR A 51 -9.06 -2.74 3.47
N CYS A 52 -9.38 -2.36 4.72
CA CYS A 52 -10.66 -2.66 5.35
C CYS A 52 -11.84 -2.20 4.51
N PHE A 53 -11.82 -0.94 4.07
CA PHE A 53 -12.90 -0.39 3.26
C PHE A 53 -13.03 -1.09 1.91
N ALA A 54 -11.92 -1.36 1.22
CA ALA A 54 -11.92 -2.09 -0.05
C ALA A 54 -12.46 -3.52 0.14
N THR A 55 -12.11 -4.19 1.25
CA THR A 55 -12.61 -5.53 1.57
C THR A 55 -14.12 -5.53 1.81
N PHE A 56 -14.61 -4.57 2.60
CA PHE A 56 -16.05 -4.38 2.81
C PHE A 56 -16.77 -4.09 1.48
N ALA A 57 -16.27 -3.12 0.70
CA ALA A 57 -16.89 -2.71 -0.55
C ALA A 57 -16.87 -3.83 -1.61
N SER A 58 -15.79 -4.62 -1.67
CA SER A 58 -15.68 -5.82 -2.52
C SER A 58 -16.80 -6.82 -2.21
N ARG A 59 -17.02 -7.11 -0.93
CA ARG A 59 -18.10 -7.99 -0.48
C ARG A 59 -19.47 -7.40 -0.78
N ALA A 60 -19.68 -6.11 -0.56
CA ALA A 60 -20.97 -5.43 -0.78
C ALA A 60 -21.35 -5.36 -2.26
N CYS A 61 -20.37 -5.16 -3.14
CA CYS A 61 -20.58 -5.05 -4.58
C CYS A 61 -20.47 -6.40 -5.32
N GLY A 62 -20.04 -7.48 -4.64
CA GLY A 62 -19.80 -8.78 -5.29
C GLY A 62 -18.66 -8.75 -6.31
N THR A 63 -17.66 -7.86 -6.11
CA THR A 63 -16.52 -7.68 -7.01
C THR A 63 -15.25 -8.26 -6.38
N SER A 64 -14.17 -8.38 -7.18
CA SER A 64 -12.87 -8.80 -6.63
C SER A 64 -12.25 -7.75 -5.70
N LEU A 65 -11.43 -8.21 -4.76
CA LEU A 65 -10.73 -7.32 -3.84
C LEU A 65 -9.78 -6.38 -4.59
N GLY A 66 -9.04 -6.91 -5.56
CA GLY A 66 -8.10 -6.11 -6.35
C GLY A 66 -8.79 -5.03 -7.17
N PHE A 67 -9.93 -5.33 -7.80
CA PHE A 67 -10.73 -4.33 -8.48
C PHE A 67 -11.19 -3.21 -7.53
N MET A 68 -11.62 -3.57 -6.32
CA MET A 68 -12.07 -2.59 -5.35
C MET A 68 -10.91 -1.75 -4.77
N ILE A 69 -9.72 -2.35 -4.57
CA ILE A 69 -8.52 -1.62 -4.21
C ILE A 69 -8.17 -0.59 -5.30
N ALA A 70 -8.12 -1.01 -6.57
CA ALA A 70 -7.82 -0.13 -7.69
C ALA A 70 -8.83 1.02 -7.79
N THR A 71 -10.13 0.72 -7.64
CA THR A 71 -11.21 1.73 -7.66
C THR A 71 -11.07 2.72 -6.51
N THR A 72 -10.82 2.24 -5.30
CA THR A 72 -10.64 3.08 -4.10
C THR A 72 -9.43 4.00 -4.26
N TYR A 73 -8.32 3.49 -4.79
CA TYR A 73 -7.12 4.28 -5.05
C TYR A 73 -7.34 5.32 -6.16
N ALA A 74 -8.11 4.98 -7.20
CA ALA A 74 -8.50 5.95 -8.23
C ALA A 74 -9.33 7.10 -7.64
N ILE A 75 -10.22 6.81 -6.68
CA ILE A 75 -10.97 7.84 -5.95
C ILE A 75 -10.02 8.74 -5.15
N TYR A 76 -9.00 8.18 -4.47
CA TYR A 76 -8.02 8.99 -3.73
C TYR A 76 -7.23 9.92 -4.64
N ILE A 77 -6.83 9.45 -5.82
CA ILE A 77 -6.15 10.27 -6.83
C ILE A 77 -7.08 11.37 -7.33
N GLY A 78 -8.37 11.08 -7.53
CA GLY A 78 -9.38 12.08 -7.84
C GLY A 78 -9.52 13.15 -6.75
N CYS A 79 -9.52 12.75 -5.47
CA CYS A 79 -9.52 13.67 -4.33
C CYS A 79 -8.25 14.53 -4.29
N GLN A 80 -7.07 13.95 -4.56
CA GLN A 80 -5.82 14.71 -4.68
C GLN A 80 -5.95 15.77 -5.78
N ALA A 81 -6.47 15.41 -6.95
CA ALA A 81 -6.66 16.34 -8.06
C ALA A 81 -7.62 17.49 -7.68
N LEU A 82 -8.69 17.21 -6.95
CA LEU A 82 -9.64 18.22 -6.48
C LEU A 82 -9.01 19.20 -5.47
N ILE A 83 -8.18 18.71 -4.56
CA ILE A 83 -7.49 19.53 -3.56
C ILE A 83 -6.41 20.40 -4.21
N LEU A 84 -5.57 19.77 -5.06
CA LEU A 84 -4.43 20.44 -5.71
C LEU A 84 -4.86 21.40 -6.82
N ARG A 85 -5.99 21.15 -7.47
CA ARG A 85 -6.53 21.99 -8.56
C ARG A 85 -5.44 22.33 -9.61
N ARG A 86 -5.04 23.60 -9.68
CA ARG A 86 -4.02 24.10 -10.63
C ARG A 86 -2.58 23.67 -10.28
N LYS A 87 -2.34 23.18 -9.07
CA LYS A 87 -1.03 22.64 -8.63
C LYS A 87 -0.88 21.14 -8.89
N PHE A 88 -1.86 20.52 -9.56
CA PHE A 88 -1.83 19.12 -9.90
C PHE A 88 -0.65 18.83 -10.85
N GLN A 89 0.16 17.84 -10.48
CA GLN A 89 1.32 17.43 -11.28
C GLN A 89 1.00 16.12 -12.00
N ALA A 90 1.40 16.03 -13.27
CA ALA A 90 1.18 14.82 -14.08
C ALA A 90 1.81 13.56 -13.45
N ARG A 91 2.82 13.72 -12.58
CA ARG A 91 3.43 12.61 -11.83
C ARG A 91 2.42 11.86 -10.95
N ILE A 92 1.39 12.54 -10.43
CA ILE A 92 0.33 11.91 -9.64
C ILE A 92 -0.45 10.88 -10.48
N LEU A 93 -0.50 11.05 -11.81
CA LEU A 93 -1.12 10.05 -12.69
C LEU A 93 -0.36 8.70 -12.70
N LEU A 94 0.92 8.67 -12.32
CA LEU A 94 1.66 7.43 -12.14
C LEU A 94 1.11 6.60 -10.96
N GLU A 95 0.51 7.26 -9.96
CA GLU A 95 -0.21 6.56 -8.89
C GLU A 95 -1.38 5.73 -9.44
N MET A 96 -1.98 6.14 -10.55
CA MET A 96 -3.03 5.39 -11.24
C MET A 96 -2.48 4.07 -11.81
N VAL A 97 -1.31 4.12 -12.47
CA VAL A 97 -0.65 2.92 -12.99
C VAL A 97 -0.34 1.96 -11.85
N PHE A 98 0.16 2.49 -10.72
CA PHE A 98 0.39 1.71 -9.51
C PHE A 98 -0.90 1.08 -8.98
N ALA A 99 -1.97 1.87 -8.86
CA ALA A 99 -3.27 1.42 -8.33
C ALA A 99 -3.85 0.24 -9.13
N PHE A 100 -3.85 0.36 -10.45
CA PHE A 100 -4.31 -0.72 -11.33
C PHE A 100 -3.38 -1.95 -11.30
N SER A 101 -2.07 -1.73 -11.27
CA SER A 101 -1.09 -2.82 -11.17
C SER A 101 -1.24 -3.59 -9.87
N MET A 102 -1.41 -2.88 -8.74
CA MET A 102 -1.64 -3.50 -7.43
C MET A 102 -2.96 -4.27 -7.41
N GLY A 103 -4.05 -3.68 -7.91
CA GLY A 103 -5.34 -4.35 -7.98
C GLY A 103 -5.28 -5.64 -8.80
N TYR A 104 -4.69 -5.58 -10.00
CA TYR A 104 -4.48 -6.75 -10.84
C TYR A 104 -3.63 -7.82 -10.17
N LEU A 105 -2.51 -7.43 -9.54
CA LEU A 105 -1.62 -8.37 -8.84
C LEU A 105 -2.31 -9.03 -7.65
N VAL A 106 -3.11 -8.31 -6.88
CA VAL A 106 -3.88 -8.88 -5.77
C VAL A 106 -4.82 -9.97 -6.28
N ASP A 107 -5.60 -9.69 -7.32
CA ASP A 107 -6.53 -10.68 -7.89
C ASP A 107 -5.80 -11.86 -8.54
N PHE A 108 -4.72 -11.60 -9.26
CA PHE A 108 -3.89 -12.64 -9.88
C PHE A 108 -3.26 -13.55 -8.82
N ILE A 109 -2.64 -12.98 -7.78
CA ILE A 109 -2.02 -13.75 -6.71
C ILE A 109 -3.07 -14.52 -5.91
N ALA A 110 -4.25 -13.92 -5.65
CA ALA A 110 -5.35 -14.59 -4.99
C ALA A 110 -5.87 -15.81 -5.78
N SER A 111 -5.79 -15.76 -7.12
CA SER A 111 -6.16 -16.90 -7.97
C SER A 111 -5.12 -18.04 -7.94
N LEU A 112 -3.84 -17.70 -7.65
CA LEU A 112 -2.75 -18.68 -7.59
C LEU A 112 -2.58 -19.29 -6.19
N ILE A 113 -2.81 -18.49 -5.15
CA ILE A 113 -2.53 -18.88 -3.75
C ILE A 113 -3.84 -19.21 -3.04
N ALA A 114 -4.19 -20.49 -3.01
CA ALA A 114 -5.33 -20.99 -2.23
C ALA A 114 -4.91 -21.33 -0.78
N VAL A 115 -4.47 -20.33 -0.01
CA VAL A 115 -4.15 -20.50 1.41
C VAL A 115 -5.44 -20.41 2.22
N ASN A 116 -5.72 -21.46 3.00
CA ASN A 116 -6.86 -21.50 3.92
C ASN A 116 -6.39 -22.07 5.28
N PRO A 117 -5.79 -21.24 6.14
CA PRO A 117 -5.21 -21.67 7.41
C PRO A 117 -6.31 -22.15 8.36
N GLN A 118 -6.24 -23.42 8.76
CA GLN A 118 -7.20 -24.00 9.68
C GLN A 118 -6.72 -23.88 11.12
N GLY A 119 -7.58 -23.34 11.98
CA GLY A 119 -7.29 -23.14 13.41
C GLY A 119 -6.52 -21.84 13.70
N PHE A 120 -6.76 -21.31 14.89
CA PHE A 120 -6.29 -19.99 15.31
C PHE A 120 -4.75 -19.81 15.19
N VAL A 121 -3.98 -20.82 15.54
CA VAL A 121 -2.50 -20.75 15.46
C VAL A 121 -2.04 -20.57 14.01
N ALA A 122 -2.59 -21.35 13.08
CA ALA A 122 -2.25 -21.25 11.66
C ALA A 122 -2.67 -19.87 11.08
N GLN A 123 -3.80 -19.36 11.49
CA GLN A 123 -4.28 -18.02 11.11
C GLN A 123 -3.34 -16.92 11.61
N VAL A 124 -2.88 -17.00 12.88
CA VAL A 124 -1.93 -16.02 13.44
C VAL A 124 -0.57 -16.11 12.73
N VAL A 125 -0.05 -17.30 12.46
CA VAL A 125 1.20 -17.46 11.70
C VAL A 125 1.06 -16.85 10.30
N CYS A 126 -0.03 -17.13 9.59
CA CYS A 126 -0.32 -16.56 8.28
C CYS A 126 -0.36 -15.03 8.35
N MET A 127 -1.04 -14.46 9.34
CA MET A 127 -1.11 -13.01 9.60
C MET A 127 0.28 -12.40 9.81
N LEU A 128 1.12 -13.01 10.66
CA LEU A 128 2.46 -12.51 10.94
C LEU A 128 3.36 -12.56 9.69
N CYS A 129 3.33 -13.66 8.94
CA CYS A 129 4.01 -13.76 7.65
C CYS A 129 3.55 -12.69 6.69
N ALA A 130 2.23 -12.47 6.59
CA ALA A 130 1.64 -11.44 5.74
C ALA A 130 2.14 -10.03 6.11
N LEU A 131 2.20 -9.70 7.40
CA LEU A 131 2.69 -8.41 7.88
C LEU A 131 4.16 -8.18 7.54
N VAL A 132 5.01 -9.21 7.71
CA VAL A 132 6.44 -9.13 7.37
C VAL A 132 6.63 -8.93 5.86
N VAL A 133 5.92 -9.71 5.04
CA VAL A 133 6.00 -9.59 3.56
C VAL A 133 5.50 -8.23 3.10
N THR A 134 4.39 -7.73 3.66
CA THR A 134 3.87 -6.38 3.38
C THR A 134 4.88 -5.30 3.77
N ALA A 135 5.47 -5.39 4.97
CA ALA A 135 6.45 -4.43 5.45
C ALA A 135 7.72 -4.41 4.61
N PHE A 136 8.20 -5.58 4.19
CA PHE A 136 9.34 -5.70 3.28
C PHE A 136 9.06 -5.03 1.94
N GLY A 137 7.91 -5.34 1.32
CA GLY A 137 7.50 -4.71 0.06
C GLY A 137 7.34 -3.19 0.18
N ALA A 138 6.71 -2.73 1.25
CA ALA A 138 6.52 -1.30 1.51
C ALA A 138 7.86 -0.58 1.69
N SER A 139 8.82 -1.18 2.42
CA SER A 139 10.16 -0.59 2.60
C SER A 139 10.88 -0.41 1.26
N LEU A 140 10.88 -1.43 0.41
CA LEU A 140 11.50 -1.36 -0.92
C LEU A 140 10.88 -0.24 -1.79
N MET A 141 9.56 -0.09 -1.74
CA MET A 141 8.88 0.93 -2.53
C MET A 141 9.17 2.35 -2.03
N VAL A 142 9.17 2.55 -0.70
CA VAL A 142 9.49 3.84 -0.08
C VAL A 142 10.92 4.23 -0.39
N ASP A 143 11.87 3.29 -0.29
CA ASP A 143 13.30 3.54 -0.55
C ASP A 143 13.58 3.93 -2.00
N MET A 144 12.78 3.44 -2.94
CA MET A 144 12.95 3.80 -4.36
C MET A 144 12.37 5.16 -4.73
N GLU A 145 11.51 5.75 -3.92
CA GLU A 145 10.92 7.09 -4.11
C GLU A 145 10.36 7.35 -5.54
N ILE A 146 9.80 6.34 -6.20
CA ILE A 146 9.27 6.50 -7.58
C ILE A 146 7.92 7.20 -7.53
N VAL A 147 6.95 6.56 -6.88
CA VAL A 147 5.58 7.08 -6.71
C VAL A 147 5.10 6.72 -5.31
N PRO A 148 4.51 7.64 -4.55
CA PRO A 148 3.87 7.31 -3.30
C PRO A 148 2.66 6.40 -3.54
N ASN A 149 2.30 5.62 -2.54
CA ASN A 149 1.03 4.90 -2.56
C ASN A 149 -0.13 5.91 -2.52
N ALA A 150 -1.16 5.73 -3.34
CA ALA A 150 -2.27 6.69 -3.49
C ALA A 150 -2.93 7.14 -2.17
N PRO A 151 -3.20 6.26 -1.18
CA PRO A 151 -3.69 6.71 0.13
C PRO A 151 -2.70 7.63 0.85
N ASP A 152 -1.40 7.33 0.81
CA ASP A 152 -0.39 8.17 1.46
C ASP A 152 -0.19 9.48 0.71
N GLY A 153 -0.30 9.47 -0.61
CA GLY A 153 -0.33 10.68 -1.45
C GLY A 153 -1.50 11.61 -1.07
N LEU A 154 -2.70 11.04 -0.90
CA LEU A 154 -3.87 11.83 -0.45
C LEU A 154 -3.68 12.41 0.94
N VAL A 155 -3.15 11.63 1.87
CA VAL A 155 -2.85 12.09 3.24
C VAL A 155 -1.83 13.23 3.21
N GLN A 156 -0.79 13.15 2.39
CA GLN A 156 0.21 14.21 2.24
C GLN A 156 -0.43 15.49 1.71
N VAL A 157 -1.17 15.39 0.61
CA VAL A 157 -1.85 16.56 0.00
C VAL A 157 -2.86 17.19 0.97
N ALA A 158 -3.60 16.37 1.71
CA ALA A 158 -4.55 16.86 2.71
C ALA A 158 -3.83 17.52 3.90
N SER A 159 -2.71 16.96 4.38
CA SER A 159 -1.93 17.55 5.47
C SER A 159 -1.37 18.92 5.10
N ASP A 160 -0.84 19.04 3.88
CA ASP A 160 -0.33 20.30 3.36
C ASP A 160 -1.44 21.36 3.21
N ALA A 161 -2.62 20.93 2.72
CA ALA A 161 -3.77 21.83 2.54
C ALA A 161 -4.37 22.32 3.87
N LEU A 162 -4.35 21.47 4.90
CA LEU A 162 -4.88 21.77 6.24
C LEU A 162 -3.85 22.44 7.17
N GLY A 163 -2.56 22.50 6.76
CA GLY A 163 -1.48 23.04 7.59
C GLY A 163 -1.23 22.23 8.86
N THR A 164 -1.45 20.90 8.82
CA THR A 164 -1.27 19.99 9.95
C THR A 164 -0.28 18.89 9.64
N SER A 165 0.11 18.10 10.64
CA SER A 165 1.08 17.04 10.43
C SER A 165 0.50 15.85 9.64
N PHE A 166 1.32 15.22 8.79
CA PHE A 166 0.97 13.99 8.07
C PHE A 166 0.40 12.91 9.01
N GLY A 167 1.03 12.72 10.17
CA GLY A 167 0.61 11.71 11.13
C GLY A 167 -0.81 11.91 11.66
N ASN A 168 -1.22 13.16 11.93
CA ASN A 168 -2.57 13.45 12.40
C ASN A 168 -3.61 13.14 11.33
N VAL A 169 -3.36 13.56 10.09
CA VAL A 169 -4.25 13.26 8.96
C VAL A 169 -4.29 11.77 8.68
N LYS A 170 -3.15 11.08 8.76
CA LYS A 170 -3.05 9.62 8.57
C LYS A 170 -3.90 8.86 9.57
N VAL A 171 -3.84 9.21 10.86
CA VAL A 171 -4.67 8.57 11.89
C VAL A 171 -6.16 8.76 11.60
N VAL A 172 -6.57 9.99 11.28
CA VAL A 172 -7.99 10.27 10.95
C VAL A 172 -8.40 9.50 9.70
N PHE A 173 -7.55 9.45 8.70
CA PHE A 173 -7.80 8.73 7.45
C PHE A 173 -7.96 7.23 7.69
N ASP A 174 -7.03 6.59 8.41
CA ASP A 174 -7.07 5.16 8.71
C ASP A 174 -8.27 4.80 9.58
N VAL A 175 -8.55 5.58 10.61
CA VAL A 175 -9.71 5.38 11.49
C VAL A 175 -11.02 5.53 10.70
N SER A 176 -11.12 6.52 9.81
CA SER A 176 -12.32 6.71 8.98
C SER A 176 -12.62 5.49 8.09
N HIS A 177 -11.59 4.86 7.52
CA HIS A 177 -11.73 3.64 6.71
C HIS A 177 -12.21 2.45 7.53
N VAL A 178 -11.64 2.28 8.72
CA VAL A 178 -12.05 1.21 9.64
C VAL A 178 -13.49 1.43 10.09
N VAL A 179 -13.85 2.64 10.50
CA VAL A 179 -15.22 2.98 10.95
C VAL A 179 -16.22 2.78 9.78
N ALA A 180 -15.91 3.28 8.59
CA ALA A 180 -16.78 3.12 7.42
C ALA A 180 -16.98 1.63 7.08
N SER A 181 -15.91 0.82 7.18
CA SER A 181 -15.98 -0.62 6.95
C SER A 181 -16.87 -1.33 7.98
N ILE A 182 -16.68 -1.02 9.27
CA ILE A 182 -17.46 -1.64 10.35
C ILE A 182 -18.94 -1.25 10.26
N VAL A 183 -19.22 0.06 10.15
CA VAL A 183 -20.61 0.55 10.06
C VAL A 183 -21.30 0.01 8.83
N GLY A 184 -20.67 0.08 7.66
CA GLY A 184 -21.22 -0.44 6.42
C GLY A 184 -21.48 -1.95 6.47
N SER A 185 -20.54 -2.73 7.02
CA SER A 185 -20.70 -4.18 7.20
C SER A 185 -21.86 -4.53 8.11
N LEU A 186 -21.96 -3.86 9.26
CA LEU A 186 -23.06 -4.08 10.19
C LEU A 186 -24.41 -3.73 9.58
N MET A 187 -24.49 -2.65 8.82
CA MET A 187 -25.75 -2.21 8.18
C MET A 187 -26.20 -3.14 7.04
N ILE A 188 -25.26 -3.71 6.28
CA ILE A 188 -25.59 -4.50 5.08
C ILE A 188 -25.63 -6.00 5.39
N PHE A 189 -24.69 -6.51 6.19
CA PHE A 189 -24.51 -7.94 6.42
C PHE A 189 -24.87 -8.38 7.84
N GLY A 190 -24.96 -7.46 8.79
CA GLY A 190 -25.14 -7.78 10.22
C GLY A 190 -23.89 -8.38 10.88
N ASP A 191 -22.74 -8.38 10.19
CA ASP A 191 -21.46 -8.87 10.66
C ASP A 191 -20.34 -7.81 10.42
N ILE A 192 -19.10 -8.10 10.85
CA ILE A 192 -17.97 -7.21 10.64
C ILE A 192 -17.05 -7.83 9.58
N SER A 193 -16.88 -7.16 8.44
CA SER A 193 -15.98 -7.55 7.35
C SER A 193 -14.70 -6.73 7.35
N GLY A 194 -13.57 -7.42 7.18
CA GLY A 194 -12.25 -6.79 7.00
C GLY A 194 -11.58 -6.30 8.29
N PHE A 195 -12.33 -5.98 9.33
CA PHE A 195 -11.76 -5.58 10.62
C PHE A 195 -11.50 -6.81 11.52
N GLY A 196 -10.35 -6.84 12.16
CA GLY A 196 -9.97 -7.93 13.05
C GLY A 196 -8.61 -7.72 13.71
N LEU A 197 -8.03 -8.80 14.22
CA LEU A 197 -6.73 -8.78 14.88
C LEU A 197 -5.63 -8.21 13.98
N THR A 198 -5.62 -8.57 12.70
CA THR A 198 -4.68 -8.04 11.70
C THR A 198 -4.74 -6.52 11.60
N THR A 199 -5.94 -5.93 11.66
CA THR A 199 -6.12 -4.48 11.56
C THR A 199 -5.46 -3.76 12.74
N ILE A 200 -5.65 -4.29 13.95
CA ILE A 200 -5.07 -3.72 15.16
C ILE A 200 -3.55 -3.88 15.16
N VAL A 201 -3.06 -5.10 14.85
CA VAL A 201 -1.63 -5.40 14.84
C VAL A 201 -0.92 -4.61 13.73
N SER A 202 -1.50 -4.50 12.54
CA SER A 202 -0.91 -3.71 11.46
C SER A 202 -0.85 -2.22 11.81
N ALA A 203 -1.89 -1.66 12.39
CA ALA A 203 -1.89 -0.25 12.81
C ALA A 203 -0.81 0.08 13.84
N LEU A 204 -0.50 -0.86 14.75
CA LEU A 204 0.48 -0.66 15.81
C LEU A 204 1.92 -0.98 15.39
N PHE A 205 2.12 -2.00 14.55
CA PHE A 205 3.43 -2.59 14.33
C PHE A 205 3.95 -2.44 12.90
N LEU A 206 3.08 -2.34 11.87
CA LEU A 206 3.52 -2.34 10.47
C LEU A 206 4.55 -1.22 10.19
N GLY A 207 4.29 0.00 10.63
CA GLY A 207 5.22 1.11 10.46
C GLY A 207 6.57 0.91 11.16
N ARG A 208 6.57 0.26 12.35
CA ARG A 208 7.81 -0.07 13.06
C ARG A 208 8.62 -1.12 12.31
N ILE A 209 7.94 -2.16 11.80
CA ILE A 209 8.60 -3.21 11.01
C ILE A 209 9.20 -2.62 9.74
N ILE A 210 8.47 -1.75 9.03
CA ILE A 210 8.96 -1.02 7.86
C ILE A 210 10.24 -0.25 8.21
N ASN A 211 10.24 0.54 9.29
CA ASN A 211 11.41 1.32 9.70
C ASN A 211 12.64 0.45 10.00
N VAL A 212 12.45 -0.71 10.64
CA VAL A 212 13.54 -1.66 10.91
C VAL A 212 14.10 -2.23 9.60
N ILE A 213 13.24 -2.60 8.65
CA ILE A 213 13.67 -3.13 7.35
C ILE A 213 14.36 -2.05 6.52
N MET A 214 13.84 -0.83 6.49
CA MET A 214 14.48 0.32 5.82
C MET A 214 15.89 0.59 6.38
N GLY A 215 16.06 0.50 7.69
CA GLY A 215 17.39 0.67 8.34
C GLY A 215 18.41 -0.42 7.98
N THR A 216 18.00 -1.55 7.45
CA THR A 216 18.86 -2.69 7.13
C THR A 216 18.94 -3.00 5.64
N VAL A 217 17.82 -3.45 5.07
CA VAL A 217 17.73 -3.85 3.66
C VAL A 217 17.59 -2.65 2.75
N GLY A 218 16.82 -1.65 3.17
CA GLY A 218 16.57 -0.45 2.39
C GLY A 218 17.84 0.34 2.10
N GLN A 219 18.72 0.50 3.08
CA GLN A 219 20.01 1.16 2.87
C GLN A 219 20.88 0.44 1.82
N ARG A 220 20.85 -0.91 1.79
CA ARG A 220 21.57 -1.69 0.78
C ARG A 220 20.94 -1.53 -0.61
N ALA A 221 19.62 -1.54 -0.69
CA ALA A 221 18.91 -1.32 -1.95
C ALA A 221 19.16 0.09 -2.50
N GLN A 222 19.14 1.10 -1.64
CA GLN A 222 19.51 2.47 -2.02
C GLN A 222 20.96 2.56 -2.47
N ALA A 223 21.90 1.97 -1.73
CA ALA A 223 23.31 1.95 -2.12
C ALA A 223 23.53 1.31 -3.50
N ALA A 224 22.84 0.20 -3.79
CA ALA A 224 22.94 -0.46 -5.09
C ALA A 224 22.43 0.39 -6.26
N VAL A 225 21.46 1.27 -6.02
CA VAL A 225 20.86 2.14 -7.04
C VAL A 225 21.59 3.47 -7.18
N TRP A 226 22.11 4.03 -6.07
CA TRP A 226 22.64 5.39 -6.01
C TRP A 226 24.17 5.47 -5.81
N ALA A 227 24.85 4.31 -5.77
CA ALA A 227 26.31 4.22 -5.61
C ALA A 227 27.10 4.41 -6.93
N ALA A 228 26.53 5.14 -7.88
CA ALA A 228 27.18 5.47 -9.16
C ALA A 228 27.95 6.79 -9.09
#